data_cf5d0a5bdb00c49c87068d6bde37b0e6
#
_entry.id   cf5d0a5bdb00c49c87068d6bde37b0e6
#
_cell.length_a   1.000
_cell.length_b   1.000
_cell.length_c   1.000
_cell.angle_alpha   90.00
_cell.angle_beta   90.00
_cell.angle_gamma   90.00
#
_symmetry.space_group_name_H-M   'P 1'
#
loop_
_entity.id
_entity.type
_entity.pdbx_description
1 polymer ?
#
loop_
_entity_poly.entity_id
_entity_poly.type
_entity_poly.pdbx_seq_one_letter_code
_entity_poly.pdbx_strand_id
1 'polypeptide(L)'
;SRRKRQSPIRPSDSGIGTHIATAVPDRPLAIPTAARTSPQAASVNEPAVVTWEEDGHSRTARWRSANERPAPARVEVVTDSLTADEANRMASQGIAMLWHGDFHNARQILNALDRRVGAGKKKAADTPADEFYRHRQSRSHRARILGLLLIPLDPGPVVPLRRAPDIRAAAEEAYGDISESSVVSLHELVGAIGAHEWRKNGVFVEALQGRIHPHYGTFFPTRSEYVDLVAAAPLPSDRLAFDVGTGTGVLAAVLARRGVHRVVATDNEPRAVACAGENFRNLDVQDRAEAVLTDMFPPGRAPLIVCNPPWIPATPHSSLDNAVYDPGSRMLFRFLNELSDHLEPGGEGWLVLSDLAEHLGLRSRGDLLGAIEAAGLKVLERSDTKPTHPKASDRNDPLFEARAAEVTSLWRLATR
;
A
#
# COMPACT_ATOMS: atom_id res chain seq x y z
N SER A 1 -31.83 -2.53 -63.28
CA SER A 1 -31.10 -2.17 -64.52
C SER A 1 -29.84 -1.36 -64.21
N ARG A 2 -28.74 -1.87 -64.85
CA ARG A 2 -27.42 -1.26 -65.11
C ARG A 2 -26.54 -0.99 -63.93
N ARG A 3 -25.55 -1.84 -63.65
CA ARG A 3 -24.24 -2.10 -64.27
C ARG A 3 -23.47 -0.87 -64.69
N LYS A 4 -22.26 -0.68 -64.04
CA LYS A 4 -20.91 -0.54 -64.61
C LYS A 4 -19.93 -0.43 -63.44
N ARG A 5 -19.13 -1.33 -63.26
CA ARG A 5 -17.75 -1.76 -63.54
C ARG A 5 -16.84 -0.59 -64.04
N GLN A 6 -15.71 -0.38 -63.33
CA GLN A 6 -14.36 -0.66 -63.86
C GLN A 6 -13.27 -0.21 -62.89
N SER A 7 -12.32 -1.09 -62.73
CA SER A 7 -11.00 -0.97 -62.07
C SER A 7 -9.98 -0.37 -63.07
N PRO A 8 -8.65 -0.50 -62.88
CA PRO A 8 -7.69 0.12 -61.95
C PRO A 8 -6.54 0.79 -62.73
N ILE A 9 -5.68 1.58 -62.07
CA ILE A 9 -4.35 1.93 -62.66
C ILE A 9 -3.31 2.01 -61.53
N ARG A 10 -2.27 1.19 -61.67
CA ARG A 10 -0.90 1.31 -61.15
C ARG A 10 -0.01 1.74 -62.31
N PRO A 11 1.34 1.92 -62.14
CA PRO A 11 2.18 2.66 -61.20
C PRO A 11 3.16 3.60 -61.97
N SER A 12 4.00 4.36 -61.32
CA SER A 12 5.28 4.78 -61.92
C SER A 12 6.37 4.95 -60.87
N ASP A 13 7.42 4.20 -61.08
CA ASP A 13 8.76 4.27 -60.52
C ASP A 13 9.49 5.56 -60.88
N SER A 14 10.45 5.91 -60.07
CA SER A 14 11.81 6.41 -60.31
C SER A 14 12.24 7.21 -59.08
N GLY A 15 13.39 7.09 -58.48
CA GLY A 15 14.62 6.44 -58.77
C GLY A 15 15.71 7.04 -57.91
N ILE A 16 16.53 6.22 -57.34
CA ILE A 16 17.98 6.35 -57.13
C ILE A 16 18.51 7.52 -56.27
N GLY A 17 19.22 7.17 -55.18
CA GLY A 17 20.13 8.04 -54.44
C GLY A 17 20.85 7.35 -53.31
N THR A 18 21.80 6.47 -53.62
CA THR A 18 22.87 5.97 -52.75
C THR A 18 23.75 7.12 -52.23
N HIS A 19 24.11 7.12 -50.94
CA HIS A 19 25.49 7.34 -50.51
C HIS A 19 25.70 7.17 -48.98
N ILE A 20 26.48 6.17 -48.64
CA ILE A 20 27.73 6.15 -47.85
C ILE A 20 27.56 6.21 -46.31
N ALA A 21 27.93 5.06 -45.75
CA ALA A 21 28.29 4.83 -44.36
C ALA A 21 29.49 5.68 -43.95
N THR A 22 29.42 6.30 -42.77
CA THR A 22 30.63 6.71 -42.06
C THR A 22 30.59 6.16 -40.62
N ALA A 23 31.68 5.55 -40.29
CA ALA A 23 32.00 4.81 -39.07
C ALA A 23 31.86 5.63 -37.80
N VAL A 24 31.29 5.01 -36.78
CA VAL A 24 31.34 5.43 -35.36
C VAL A 24 32.63 4.91 -34.77
N PRO A 25 33.46 5.72 -34.11
CA PRO A 25 34.59 5.20 -33.37
C PRO A 25 34.15 4.72 -32.01
N ASP A 26 34.53 3.48 -31.69
CA ASP A 26 34.54 2.88 -30.34
C ASP A 26 35.29 3.79 -29.34
N ARG A 27 34.59 4.23 -28.30
CA ARG A 27 35.21 4.71 -27.07
C ARG A 27 34.62 3.92 -25.91
N PRO A 28 35.48 3.26 -25.09
CA PRO A 28 35.01 2.59 -23.90
C PRO A 28 34.58 3.62 -22.86
N LEU A 29 33.33 3.50 -22.39
CA LEU A 29 32.83 4.25 -21.26
C LEU A 29 33.57 3.84 -20.01
N ALA A 30 34.32 4.76 -19.44
CA ALA A 30 34.98 4.62 -18.15
C ALA A 30 33.90 4.50 -17.07
N ILE A 31 33.96 3.41 -16.29
CA ILE A 31 33.18 3.20 -15.08
C ILE A 31 33.66 4.20 -14.03
N PRO A 32 32.83 5.09 -13.48
CA PRO A 32 33.25 5.93 -12.37
C PRO A 32 33.44 5.03 -11.14
N THR A 33 34.65 4.99 -10.62
CA THR A 33 34.99 4.41 -9.33
C THR A 33 34.13 5.12 -8.26
N ALA A 34 33.26 4.38 -7.60
CA ALA A 34 32.46 4.89 -6.50
C ALA A 34 33.38 5.37 -5.38
N ALA A 35 33.42 6.67 -5.19
CA ALA A 35 34.00 7.27 -3.98
C ALA A 35 33.17 6.73 -2.78
N ARG A 36 33.87 6.10 -1.84
CA ARG A 36 33.33 5.75 -0.53
C ARG A 36 32.91 7.06 0.16
N THR A 37 31.62 7.37 0.08
CA THR A 37 31.02 8.34 0.98
C THR A 37 30.90 7.67 2.35
N SER A 38 31.61 8.22 3.31
CA SER A 38 31.42 7.96 4.75
C SER A 38 29.93 8.09 5.09
N PRO A 39 29.40 7.28 6.04
CA PRO A 39 28.02 7.44 6.47
C PRO A 39 27.85 8.86 6.99
N GLN A 40 27.09 9.66 6.29
CA GLN A 40 26.61 10.95 6.75
C GLN A 40 25.84 10.68 8.03
N ALA A 41 26.34 11.25 9.14
CA ALA A 41 25.64 11.25 10.42
C ALA A 41 24.19 11.68 10.14
N ALA A 42 23.23 10.85 10.57
CA ALA A 42 21.82 11.18 10.50
C ALA A 42 21.65 12.57 11.12
N SER A 43 21.29 13.56 10.31
CA SER A 43 20.85 14.85 10.81
C SER A 43 19.68 14.55 11.72
N VAL A 44 19.78 14.93 12.99
CA VAL A 44 18.65 14.96 13.90
C VAL A 44 17.67 15.95 13.28
N ASN A 45 16.69 15.46 12.53
CA ASN A 45 15.63 16.29 11.98
C ASN A 45 14.93 16.92 13.17
N GLU A 46 14.99 18.26 13.28
CA GLU A 46 14.20 18.99 14.26
C GLU A 46 12.74 18.56 14.10
N PRO A 47 12.03 18.29 15.21
CA PRO A 47 10.65 17.83 15.14
C PRO A 47 9.80 18.89 14.41
N ALA A 48 9.02 18.45 13.42
CA ALA A 48 8.13 19.35 12.69
C ALA A 48 7.15 20.03 13.66
N VAL A 49 6.98 21.32 13.51
CA VAL A 49 6.08 22.15 14.34
C VAL A 49 5.06 22.86 13.47
N VAL A 50 3.91 23.14 14.05
CA VAL A 50 2.92 24.08 13.51
C VAL A 50 2.93 25.34 14.34
N THR A 51 2.74 26.49 13.68
CA THR A 51 2.68 27.81 14.31
C THR A 51 1.39 28.51 13.89
N TRP A 52 0.75 29.20 14.86
CA TRP A 52 -0.43 29.99 14.60
C TRP A 52 -0.46 31.24 15.52
N GLU A 53 -1.27 32.21 15.15
CA GLU A 53 -1.53 33.39 15.98
C GLU A 53 -2.85 33.21 16.75
N GLU A 54 -2.83 33.46 18.05
CA GLU A 54 -3.98 33.38 18.93
C GLU A 54 -3.89 34.47 19.99
N ASP A 55 -4.92 35.31 20.11
CA ASP A 55 -5.00 36.46 21.03
C ASP A 55 -3.77 37.42 20.95
N GLY A 56 -3.27 37.61 19.71
CA GLY A 56 -2.11 38.45 19.45
C GLY A 56 -0.76 37.86 19.86
N HIS A 57 -0.73 36.56 20.16
CA HIS A 57 0.49 35.83 20.49
C HIS A 57 0.74 34.68 19.50
N SER A 58 2.00 34.51 19.14
CA SER A 58 2.43 33.37 18.36
C SER A 58 2.47 32.12 19.24
N ARG A 59 1.78 31.07 18.82
CA ARG A 59 1.70 29.75 19.47
C ARG A 59 2.37 28.72 18.60
N THR A 60 2.98 27.71 19.22
CA THR A 60 3.59 26.58 18.55
C THR A 60 3.22 25.29 19.23
N ALA A 61 3.10 24.20 18.45
CA ALA A 61 2.98 22.86 18.95
C ALA A 61 3.64 21.88 17.98
N ARG A 62 3.99 20.69 18.47
CA ARG A 62 4.57 19.65 17.65
C ARG A 62 3.56 19.16 16.63
N TRP A 63 3.96 19.10 15.36
CA TRP A 63 3.19 18.44 14.32
C TRP A 63 3.40 16.94 14.38
N ARG A 64 2.30 16.16 14.38
CA ARG A 64 2.37 14.70 14.31
C ARG A 64 1.51 14.21 13.18
N SER A 65 2.09 13.35 12.35
CA SER A 65 1.41 12.63 11.29
C SER A 65 1.97 11.21 11.20
N ALA A 66 1.11 10.24 11.34
CA ALA A 66 1.48 8.82 11.18
C ALA A 66 1.75 8.46 9.70
N ASN A 67 1.31 9.31 8.76
CA ASN A 67 1.55 9.19 7.33
C ASN A 67 2.67 10.12 6.82
N GLU A 68 3.50 10.65 7.72
CA GLU A 68 4.66 11.52 7.41
C GLU A 68 4.32 12.75 6.56
N ARG A 69 3.09 13.26 6.71
CA ARG A 69 2.69 14.47 6.00
C ARG A 69 3.41 15.69 6.56
N PRO A 70 3.83 16.62 5.69
CA PRO A 70 4.46 17.85 6.15
C PRO A 70 3.49 18.69 7.00
N ALA A 71 4.04 19.44 7.94
CA ALA A 71 3.28 20.40 8.73
C ALA A 71 2.63 21.45 7.82
N PRO A 72 1.36 21.85 8.06
CA PRO A 72 0.73 22.91 7.30
C PRO A 72 1.42 24.25 7.53
N ALA A 73 1.64 25.01 6.45
CA ALA A 73 2.35 26.31 6.51
C ALA A 73 1.47 27.46 7.04
N ARG A 74 0.15 27.36 6.92
CA ARG A 74 -0.81 28.36 7.39
C ARG A 74 -1.85 27.69 8.27
N VAL A 75 -1.99 28.15 9.50
CA VAL A 75 -2.93 27.64 10.48
C VAL A 75 -3.76 28.78 11.05
N GLU A 76 -5.08 28.62 11.05
CA GLU A 76 -6.03 29.56 11.65
C GLU A 76 -6.88 28.83 12.69
N VAL A 77 -7.08 29.46 13.84
CA VAL A 77 -7.96 28.94 14.90
C VAL A 77 -9.42 29.11 14.48
N VAL A 78 -10.20 28.05 14.62
CA VAL A 78 -11.62 28.02 14.28
C VAL A 78 -12.43 27.42 15.43
N THR A 79 -13.73 27.76 15.48
CA THR A 79 -14.62 27.32 16.54
C THR A 79 -15.91 26.71 15.96
N ASP A 80 -16.88 26.43 16.81
CA ASP A 80 -18.20 25.89 16.44
C ASP A 80 -18.99 26.82 15.49
N SER A 81 -18.56 28.06 15.27
CA SER A 81 -19.17 28.98 14.31
C SER A 81 -18.77 28.71 12.86
N LEU A 82 -17.70 27.91 12.61
CA LEU A 82 -17.25 27.60 11.26
C LEU A 82 -18.31 26.84 10.48
N THR A 83 -18.67 27.34 9.31
CA THR A 83 -19.55 26.65 8.38
C THR A 83 -18.79 25.71 7.46
N ALA A 84 -19.47 24.70 6.93
CA ALA A 84 -18.84 23.75 5.99
C ALA A 84 -18.38 24.43 4.67
N ASP A 85 -19.03 25.52 4.26
CA ASP A 85 -18.64 26.29 3.06
C ASP A 85 -17.39 27.09 3.29
N GLU A 86 -17.25 27.72 4.46
CA GLU A 86 -16.04 28.41 4.88
C GLU A 86 -14.87 27.44 5.03
N ALA A 87 -15.11 26.29 5.68
CA ALA A 87 -14.12 25.24 5.82
C ALA A 87 -13.59 24.75 4.46
N ASN A 88 -14.50 24.51 3.49
CA ASN A 88 -14.11 24.12 2.14
C ASN A 88 -13.30 25.21 1.41
N ARG A 89 -13.67 26.49 1.58
CA ARG A 89 -12.94 27.61 1.01
C ARG A 89 -11.53 27.70 1.59
N MET A 90 -11.40 27.67 2.93
CA MET A 90 -10.11 27.71 3.63
C MET A 90 -9.20 26.56 3.21
N ALA A 91 -9.72 25.34 3.24
CA ALA A 91 -8.96 24.14 2.83
C ALA A 91 -8.54 24.19 1.36
N SER A 92 -9.36 24.74 0.46
CA SER A 92 -9.02 24.95 -0.95
C SER A 92 -7.89 25.96 -1.14
N GLN A 93 -7.75 26.92 -0.23
CA GLN A 93 -6.65 27.89 -0.17
C GLN A 93 -5.40 27.38 0.56
N GLY A 94 -5.44 26.12 1.04
CA GLY A 94 -4.34 25.53 1.80
C GLY A 94 -4.21 26.04 3.24
N ILE A 95 -5.27 26.63 3.79
CA ILE A 95 -5.32 27.07 5.18
C ILE A 95 -5.80 25.92 6.05
N ALA A 96 -4.99 25.52 7.02
CA ALA A 96 -5.35 24.54 8.02
C ALA A 96 -6.17 25.19 9.15
N MET A 97 -7.18 24.48 9.62
CA MET A 97 -8.16 24.93 10.59
C MET A 97 -7.92 24.23 11.93
N LEU A 98 -7.33 24.91 12.90
CA LEU A 98 -7.11 24.37 14.25
C LEU A 98 -8.40 24.56 15.07
N TRP A 99 -9.03 23.44 15.42
CA TRP A 99 -10.34 23.43 16.07
C TRP A 99 -10.24 23.73 17.57
N HIS A 100 -10.95 24.75 18.03
CA HIS A 100 -11.12 25.14 19.44
C HIS A 100 -12.60 25.14 19.87
N GLY A 101 -13.37 24.19 19.38
CA GLY A 101 -14.79 24.02 19.70
C GLY A 101 -15.11 22.64 20.26
N ASP A 102 -16.32 22.19 19.98
CA ASP A 102 -16.77 20.87 20.37
C ASP A 102 -16.29 19.80 19.38
N PHE A 103 -15.73 18.71 19.87
CA PHE A 103 -15.17 17.61 19.04
C PHE A 103 -16.22 16.98 18.12
N HIS A 104 -17.45 16.85 18.59
CA HIS A 104 -18.53 16.30 17.76
C HIS A 104 -18.83 17.21 16.56
N ASN A 105 -18.81 18.54 16.77
CA ASN A 105 -19.00 19.51 15.69
C ASN A 105 -17.84 19.48 14.70
N ALA A 106 -16.59 19.34 15.16
CA ALA A 106 -15.44 19.13 14.29
C ALA A 106 -15.65 17.90 13.36
N ARG A 107 -16.14 16.79 13.89
CA ARG A 107 -16.48 15.60 13.10
C ARG A 107 -17.59 15.84 12.08
N GLN A 108 -18.59 16.65 12.43
CA GLN A 108 -19.66 17.04 11.48
C GLN A 108 -19.10 17.86 10.31
N ILE A 109 -18.21 18.82 10.60
CA ILE A 109 -17.51 19.62 9.57
C ILE A 109 -16.65 18.72 8.70
N LEU A 110 -15.88 17.80 9.28
CA LEU A 110 -15.08 16.82 8.51
C LEU A 110 -15.95 16.03 7.54
N ASN A 111 -17.07 15.49 8.01
CA ASN A 111 -18.02 14.74 7.18
C ASN A 111 -18.66 15.60 6.09
N ALA A 112 -18.93 16.87 6.37
CA ALA A 112 -19.47 17.80 5.39
C ALA A 112 -18.46 18.18 4.31
N LEU A 113 -17.19 18.40 4.69
CA LEU A 113 -16.08 18.57 3.76
C LEU A 113 -15.92 17.35 2.85
N ASP A 114 -15.99 16.17 3.42
CA ASP A 114 -15.84 14.91 2.70
C ASP A 114 -16.88 14.76 1.60
N ARG A 115 -18.14 15.03 1.90
CA ARG A 115 -19.24 15.03 0.89
C ARG A 115 -19.01 16.04 -0.22
N ARG A 116 -18.49 17.24 0.10
CA ARG A 116 -18.25 18.31 -0.90
C ARG A 116 -17.13 17.97 -1.86
N VAL A 117 -16.02 17.47 -1.35
CA VAL A 117 -14.86 17.09 -2.19
C VAL A 117 -15.22 15.96 -3.15
N GLY A 118 -16.15 15.07 -2.77
CA GLY A 118 -16.63 13.97 -3.61
C GLY A 118 -17.67 14.34 -4.69
N ALA A 119 -18.27 15.55 -4.63
CA ALA A 119 -19.43 15.92 -5.43
C ALA A 119 -19.14 16.40 -6.86
N GLY A 120 -17.87 16.44 -7.30
CA GLY A 120 -17.48 16.89 -8.66
C GLY A 120 -17.96 15.95 -9.76
N LYS A 121 -18.44 16.51 -10.90
CA LYS A 121 -18.73 15.72 -12.12
C LYS A 121 -17.44 15.09 -12.64
N LYS A 122 -17.41 13.77 -12.70
CA LYS A 122 -16.29 13.01 -13.27
C LYS A 122 -16.40 13.00 -14.78
N LYS A 123 -15.36 13.44 -15.49
CA LYS A 123 -15.24 13.27 -16.92
C LYS A 123 -14.83 11.81 -17.20
N ALA A 124 -15.39 11.17 -18.20
CA ALA A 124 -14.97 9.81 -18.56
C ALA A 124 -13.47 9.74 -18.88
N ALA A 125 -12.82 8.65 -18.52
CA ALA A 125 -11.44 8.38 -18.87
C ALA A 125 -11.36 7.65 -20.21
N ASP A 126 -10.26 7.81 -20.92
CA ASP A 126 -10.08 7.17 -22.23
C ASP A 126 -9.62 5.72 -22.10
N THR A 127 -8.89 5.40 -21.01
CA THR A 127 -8.38 4.05 -20.71
C THR A 127 -8.60 3.67 -19.25
N PRO A 128 -8.59 2.35 -18.91
CA PRO A 128 -8.63 1.91 -17.51
C PRO A 128 -7.47 2.45 -16.67
N ALA A 129 -6.28 2.61 -17.26
CA ALA A 129 -5.13 3.20 -16.58
C ALA A 129 -5.37 4.68 -16.25
N ASP A 130 -5.93 5.46 -17.18
CA ASP A 130 -6.28 6.86 -16.94
C ASP A 130 -7.34 7.00 -15.85
N GLU A 131 -8.35 6.12 -15.82
CA GLU A 131 -9.35 6.10 -14.75
C GLU A 131 -8.73 5.78 -13.40
N PHE A 132 -7.81 4.83 -13.35
CA PHE A 132 -7.06 4.48 -12.15
C PHE A 132 -6.24 5.68 -11.62
N TYR A 133 -5.45 6.34 -12.46
CA TYR A 133 -4.64 7.48 -12.04
C TYR A 133 -5.51 8.67 -11.63
N ARG A 134 -6.60 8.91 -12.34
CA ARG A 134 -7.58 9.96 -12.00
C ARG A 134 -8.26 9.67 -10.66
N HIS A 135 -8.64 8.42 -10.42
CA HIS A 135 -9.20 7.99 -9.13
C HIS A 135 -8.19 8.22 -7.99
N ARG A 136 -6.92 7.86 -8.19
CA ARG A 136 -5.85 8.11 -7.21
C ARG A 136 -5.64 9.58 -6.95
N GLN A 137 -5.59 10.40 -7.98
CA GLN A 137 -5.46 11.86 -7.85
C GLN A 137 -6.63 12.46 -7.06
N SER A 138 -7.84 12.02 -7.34
CA SER A 138 -9.04 12.43 -6.59
C SER A 138 -8.95 12.04 -5.11
N ARG A 139 -8.51 10.81 -4.80
CA ARG A 139 -8.29 10.36 -3.41
C ARG A 139 -7.21 11.16 -2.70
N SER A 140 -6.09 11.44 -3.38
CA SER A 140 -5.00 12.24 -2.83
C SER A 140 -5.45 13.68 -2.55
N HIS A 141 -6.18 14.29 -3.49
CA HIS A 141 -6.78 15.61 -3.29
C HIS A 141 -7.75 15.64 -2.09
N ARG A 142 -8.66 14.66 -2.02
CA ARG A 142 -9.59 14.51 -0.90
C ARG A 142 -8.85 14.39 0.44
N ALA A 143 -7.85 13.51 0.51
CA ALA A 143 -7.06 13.32 1.72
C ALA A 143 -6.27 14.60 2.12
N ARG A 144 -5.82 15.39 1.15
CA ARG A 144 -5.18 16.69 1.39
C ARG A 144 -6.16 17.69 2.00
N ILE A 145 -7.36 17.82 1.44
CA ILE A 145 -8.39 18.76 1.95
C ILE A 145 -8.84 18.35 3.35
N LEU A 146 -9.17 17.08 3.57
CA LEU A 146 -9.62 16.59 4.87
C LEU A 146 -8.51 16.66 5.93
N GLY A 147 -7.25 16.54 5.51
CA GLY A 147 -6.08 16.65 6.38
C GLY A 147 -5.85 18.04 6.96
N LEU A 148 -6.51 19.06 6.44
CA LEU A 148 -6.36 20.45 6.92
C LEU A 148 -7.29 20.82 8.09
N LEU A 149 -8.17 19.94 8.55
CA LEU A 149 -8.90 20.11 9.80
C LEU A 149 -8.08 19.50 10.93
N LEU A 150 -7.62 20.30 11.87
CA LEU A 150 -6.64 19.96 12.88
C LEU A 150 -7.26 19.92 14.28
N ILE A 151 -6.72 19.04 15.12
CA ILE A 151 -7.10 18.86 16.53
C ILE A 151 -5.86 19.05 17.41
N PRO A 152 -5.94 19.86 18.49
CA PRO A 152 -4.90 19.93 19.49
C PRO A 152 -4.89 18.68 20.37
N LEU A 153 -3.70 18.28 20.80
CA LEU A 153 -3.48 17.21 21.77
C LEU A 153 -2.62 17.73 22.92
N ASP A 154 -3.09 17.54 24.13
CA ASP A 154 -2.30 17.72 25.34
C ASP A 154 -1.41 16.49 25.60
N PRO A 155 -0.34 16.62 26.42
CA PRO A 155 0.48 15.50 26.86
C PRO A 155 -0.37 14.37 27.47
N GLY A 156 0.04 13.11 27.22
CA GLY A 156 -0.71 11.91 27.64
C GLY A 156 -1.91 11.60 26.73
N PRO A 157 -1.76 11.78 25.44
CA PRO A 157 -2.64 12.08 24.30
C PRO A 157 -4.10 12.33 24.69
N VAL A 158 -4.36 13.50 25.21
CA VAL A 158 -5.70 13.97 25.56
C VAL A 158 -6.15 15.03 24.57
N VAL A 159 -7.36 14.90 24.05
CA VAL A 159 -8.00 15.95 23.24
C VAL A 159 -8.68 16.96 24.17
N PRO A 160 -8.18 18.21 24.30
CA PRO A 160 -8.73 19.23 25.23
C PRO A 160 -9.99 19.90 24.71
N LEU A 161 -10.92 19.15 24.15
CA LEU A 161 -12.15 19.65 23.55
C LEU A 161 -13.37 19.00 24.22
N ARG A 162 -14.48 19.72 24.26
CA ARG A 162 -15.75 19.17 24.77
C ARG A 162 -16.15 17.95 23.95
N ARG A 163 -16.72 16.95 24.62
CA ARG A 163 -17.23 15.69 24.04
C ARG A 163 -16.19 14.89 23.24
N ALA A 164 -14.92 15.11 23.52
CA ALA A 164 -13.86 14.32 22.92
C ALA A 164 -13.86 12.89 23.49
N PRO A 165 -13.63 11.87 22.67
CA PRO A 165 -13.46 10.50 23.17
C PRO A 165 -12.12 10.31 23.83
N ASP A 166 -11.96 9.26 24.62
CA ASP A 166 -10.64 8.79 25.04
C ASP A 166 -9.93 8.18 23.82
N ILE A 167 -8.80 8.79 23.45
CA ILE A 167 -8.03 8.40 22.26
C ILE A 167 -6.65 7.85 22.61
N ARG A 168 -6.29 7.75 23.91
CA ARG A 168 -4.92 7.47 24.37
C ARG A 168 -4.31 6.27 23.66
N ALA A 169 -4.95 5.12 23.74
CA ALA A 169 -4.43 3.90 23.12
C ALA A 169 -4.30 4.02 21.58
N ALA A 170 -5.31 4.60 20.90
CA ALA A 170 -5.28 4.79 19.46
C ALA A 170 -4.19 5.77 19.02
N ALA A 171 -3.99 6.85 19.79
CA ALA A 171 -2.98 7.86 19.49
C ALA A 171 -1.56 7.33 19.75
N GLU A 172 -1.33 6.59 20.82
CA GLU A 172 -0.05 5.92 21.10
C GLU A 172 0.33 4.93 20.01
N GLU A 173 -0.62 4.14 19.53
CA GLU A 173 -0.40 3.19 18.43
C GLU A 173 -0.04 3.89 17.12
N ALA A 174 -0.69 5.02 16.80
CA ALA A 174 -0.48 5.71 15.54
C ALA A 174 0.74 6.65 15.57
N TYR A 175 0.93 7.40 16.66
CA TYR A 175 1.89 8.49 16.75
C TYR A 175 3.05 8.25 17.71
N GLY A 176 3.02 7.14 18.48
CA GLY A 176 3.98 6.89 19.56
C GLY A 176 3.71 7.74 20.81
N ASP A 177 4.72 7.90 21.66
CA ASP A 177 4.62 8.68 22.88
C ASP A 177 4.34 10.17 22.59
N ILE A 178 3.35 10.73 23.30
CA ILE A 178 2.96 12.13 23.23
C ILE A 178 3.15 12.76 24.60
N SER A 179 4.36 13.24 24.86
CA SER A 179 4.78 13.88 26.11
C SER A 179 4.73 15.42 26.06
N GLU A 180 4.39 16.01 24.93
CA GLU A 180 4.32 17.44 24.69
C GLU A 180 3.06 17.85 23.93
N SER A 181 2.66 19.13 24.03
CA SER A 181 1.56 19.69 23.23
C SER A 181 1.79 19.45 21.76
N SER A 182 0.80 18.86 21.10
CA SER A 182 0.88 18.42 19.72
C SER A 182 -0.36 18.81 18.94
N VAL A 183 -0.26 18.76 17.62
CA VAL A 183 -1.38 18.96 16.70
C VAL A 183 -1.39 17.84 15.69
N VAL A 184 -2.57 17.29 15.44
CA VAL A 184 -2.80 16.20 14.46
C VAL A 184 -3.94 16.55 13.51
N SER A 185 -3.98 15.92 12.35
CA SER A 185 -5.16 15.97 11.48
C SER A 185 -6.32 15.18 12.11
N LEU A 186 -7.52 15.77 12.18
CA LEU A 186 -8.72 15.05 12.62
C LEU A 186 -9.03 13.86 11.73
N HIS A 187 -8.84 13.99 10.43
CA HIS A 187 -9.05 12.88 9.49
C HIS A 187 -8.12 11.69 9.80
N GLU A 188 -6.85 11.95 10.10
CA GLU A 188 -5.89 10.92 10.47
C GLU A 188 -6.21 10.33 11.86
N LEU A 189 -6.58 11.16 12.83
CA LEU A 189 -6.98 10.72 14.17
C LEU A 189 -8.21 9.81 14.14
N VAL A 190 -9.23 10.15 13.34
CA VAL A 190 -10.42 9.28 13.16
C VAL A 190 -10.01 7.95 12.53
N GLY A 191 -9.06 7.96 11.59
CA GLY A 191 -8.47 6.73 11.02
C GLY A 191 -7.74 5.90 12.07
N ALA A 192 -6.96 6.54 12.94
CA ALA A 192 -6.25 5.87 14.05
C ALA A 192 -7.21 5.22 15.05
N ILE A 193 -8.28 5.93 15.43
CA ILE A 193 -9.33 5.37 16.30
C ILE A 193 -10.00 4.14 15.65
N GLY A 194 -10.32 4.23 14.36
CA GLY A 194 -10.90 3.11 13.62
C GLY A 194 -9.96 1.90 13.55
N ALA A 195 -8.67 2.13 13.29
CA ALA A 195 -7.66 1.09 13.24
C ALA A 195 -7.45 0.41 14.62
N HIS A 196 -7.47 1.20 15.70
CA HIS A 196 -7.42 0.66 17.07
C HIS A 196 -8.60 -0.26 17.37
N GLU A 197 -9.82 0.12 17.00
CA GLU A 197 -11.00 -0.75 17.15
C GLU A 197 -10.88 -2.04 16.33
N TRP A 198 -10.35 -1.99 15.11
CA TRP A 198 -10.06 -3.17 14.31
C TRP A 198 -9.02 -4.07 14.98
N ARG A 199 -7.94 -3.49 15.51
CA ARG A 199 -6.93 -4.24 16.27
C ARG A 199 -7.53 -4.90 17.49
N LYS A 200 -8.30 -4.17 18.29
CA LYS A 200 -8.93 -4.67 19.51
C LYS A 200 -9.88 -5.84 19.24
N ASN A 201 -10.74 -5.71 18.23
CA ASN A 201 -11.72 -6.72 17.88
C ASN A 201 -11.11 -7.88 17.08
N GLY A 202 -10.04 -7.64 16.34
CA GLY A 202 -9.43 -8.57 15.41
C GLY A 202 -10.30 -8.90 14.20
N VAL A 203 -9.67 -9.40 13.17
CA VAL A 203 -10.31 -9.89 11.93
C VAL A 203 -10.30 -11.42 11.96
N PHE A 204 -11.47 -12.02 11.89
CA PHE A 204 -11.58 -13.48 11.84
C PHE A 204 -11.09 -14.00 10.49
N VAL A 205 -10.24 -15.03 10.52
CA VAL A 205 -9.70 -15.71 9.34
C VAL A 205 -10.10 -17.16 9.41
N GLU A 206 -10.92 -17.60 8.47
CA GLU A 206 -11.50 -18.95 8.43
C GLU A 206 -10.42 -20.04 8.41
N ALA A 207 -9.41 -19.88 7.57
CA ALA A 207 -8.29 -20.83 7.47
C ALA A 207 -7.49 -21.00 8.78
N LEU A 208 -7.56 -20.02 9.67
CA LEU A 208 -6.92 -20.07 10.99
C LEU A 208 -7.86 -20.50 12.11
N GLN A 209 -9.19 -20.51 11.88
CA GLN A 209 -10.19 -20.60 12.94
C GLN A 209 -9.84 -19.68 14.13
N GLY A 210 -9.36 -18.48 13.80
CA GLY A 210 -8.84 -17.52 14.77
C GLY A 210 -8.83 -16.09 14.23
N ARG A 211 -8.38 -15.16 15.07
CA ARG A 211 -8.38 -13.73 14.72
C ARG A 211 -6.96 -13.21 14.53
N ILE A 212 -6.80 -12.37 13.53
CA ILE A 212 -5.63 -11.53 13.29
C ILE A 212 -5.92 -10.13 13.84
N HIS A 213 -5.00 -9.58 14.60
CA HIS A 213 -5.08 -8.25 15.21
C HIS A 213 -4.10 -7.30 14.49
N PRO A 214 -4.55 -6.54 13.48
CA PRO A 214 -3.66 -5.70 12.69
C PRO A 214 -3.23 -4.46 13.47
N HIS A 215 -1.94 -4.13 13.45
CA HIS A 215 -1.44 -2.86 13.97
C HIS A 215 -1.77 -1.70 13.01
N TYR A 216 -1.81 -0.47 13.54
CA TYR A 216 -1.97 0.72 12.69
C TYR A 216 -0.91 0.75 11.60
N GLY A 217 -1.33 1.00 10.35
CA GLY A 217 -0.42 1.06 9.21
C GLY A 217 0.06 -0.29 8.68
N THR A 218 -0.31 -1.42 9.32
CA THR A 218 -0.01 -2.75 8.80
C THR A 218 -1.18 -3.26 7.95
N PHE A 219 -0.87 -3.78 6.77
CA PHE A 219 -1.88 -4.38 5.91
C PHE A 219 -2.49 -5.61 6.58
N PHE A 220 -3.81 -5.71 6.53
CA PHE A 220 -4.52 -6.90 6.98
C PHE A 220 -5.46 -7.43 5.88
N PRO A 221 -5.72 -8.73 5.86
CA PRO A 221 -6.54 -9.33 4.83
C PRO A 221 -8.01 -8.95 5.01
N THR A 222 -8.43 -7.81 4.42
CA THR A 222 -9.85 -7.53 4.21
C THR A 222 -10.48 -8.49 3.22
N ARG A 223 -9.64 -9.22 2.49
CA ARG A 223 -9.95 -10.29 1.56
C ARG A 223 -9.29 -11.55 2.08
N SER A 224 -10.05 -12.59 2.37
CA SER A 224 -9.54 -13.87 2.86
C SER A 224 -9.31 -14.89 1.75
N GLU A 225 -9.84 -14.67 0.55
CA GLU A 225 -9.82 -15.64 -0.55
C GLU A 225 -8.41 -16.10 -0.94
N TYR A 226 -7.41 -15.22 -0.88
CA TYR A 226 -6.02 -15.62 -1.17
C TYR A 226 -5.41 -16.47 -0.05
N VAL A 227 -5.84 -16.26 1.17
CA VAL A 227 -5.42 -17.07 2.34
C VAL A 227 -5.91 -18.49 2.18
N ASP A 228 -7.14 -18.67 1.68
CA ASP A 228 -7.74 -19.97 1.43
C ASP A 228 -7.00 -20.74 0.32
N LEU A 229 -6.50 -20.05 -0.72
CA LEU A 229 -5.65 -20.66 -1.75
C LEU A 229 -4.36 -21.26 -1.14
N VAL A 230 -3.69 -20.49 -0.25
CA VAL A 230 -2.49 -20.97 0.45
C VAL A 230 -2.84 -22.08 1.44
N ALA A 231 -3.99 -22.00 2.10
CA ALA A 231 -4.46 -23.04 3.02
C ALA A 231 -4.77 -24.37 2.33
N ALA A 232 -5.25 -24.34 1.09
CA ALA A 232 -5.68 -25.52 0.34
C ALA A 232 -4.57 -26.17 -0.50
N ALA A 233 -3.55 -25.42 -0.92
CA ALA A 233 -2.49 -25.93 -1.80
C ALA A 233 -1.68 -27.07 -1.14
N PRO A 234 -1.29 -28.13 -1.87
CA PRO A 234 -0.51 -29.24 -1.29
C PRO A 234 0.89 -28.76 -0.90
N LEU A 235 1.27 -28.97 0.37
CA LEU A 235 2.59 -28.60 0.89
C LEU A 235 3.67 -29.46 0.23
N PRO A 236 4.74 -28.84 -0.32
CA PRO A 236 5.89 -29.61 -0.84
C PRO A 236 6.73 -30.23 0.29
N SER A 237 6.67 -29.63 1.48
CA SER A 237 7.34 -30.10 2.71
C SER A 237 6.71 -29.45 3.91
N ASP A 238 6.74 -30.13 5.05
CA ASP A 238 6.31 -29.62 6.36
C ASP A 238 7.50 -29.17 7.25
N ARG A 239 8.73 -29.22 6.76
CA ARG A 239 9.91 -28.97 7.57
C ARG A 239 10.17 -27.48 7.84
N LEU A 240 10.24 -26.67 6.78
CA LEU A 240 10.61 -25.27 6.81
C LEU A 240 9.87 -24.49 5.73
N ALA A 241 9.39 -23.32 6.05
CA ALA A 241 8.87 -22.35 5.08
C ALA A 241 9.39 -20.93 5.39
N PHE A 242 9.52 -20.12 4.34
CA PHE A 242 9.71 -18.68 4.45
C PHE A 242 8.44 -17.96 4.00
N ASP A 243 8.04 -16.91 4.73
CA ASP A 243 6.95 -15.99 4.35
C ASP A 243 7.55 -14.60 4.15
N VAL A 244 7.71 -14.19 2.89
CA VAL A 244 8.41 -12.96 2.50
C VAL A 244 7.42 -11.82 2.36
N GLY A 245 7.62 -10.74 3.14
CA GLY A 245 6.67 -9.63 3.25
C GLY A 245 5.43 -10.03 4.04
N THR A 246 5.64 -10.54 5.25
CA THR A 246 4.62 -11.23 6.06
C THR A 246 3.46 -10.33 6.53
N GLY A 247 3.68 -9.00 6.64
CA GLY A 247 2.68 -8.06 7.12
C GLY A 247 2.14 -8.43 8.50
N THR A 248 0.87 -8.84 8.59
CA THR A 248 0.24 -9.29 9.84
C THR A 248 0.63 -10.71 10.28
N GLY A 249 1.41 -11.43 9.47
CA GLY A 249 1.78 -12.81 9.76
C GLY A 249 0.74 -13.86 9.34
N VAL A 250 -0.30 -13.48 8.60
CA VAL A 250 -1.43 -14.38 8.33
C VAL A 250 -1.02 -15.63 7.56
N LEU A 251 -0.17 -15.51 6.51
CA LEU A 251 0.25 -16.67 5.71
C LEU A 251 1.21 -17.56 6.50
N ALA A 252 2.14 -16.99 7.23
CA ALA A 252 3.03 -17.74 8.14
C ALA A 252 2.23 -18.52 9.19
N ALA A 253 1.21 -17.90 9.80
CA ALA A 253 0.34 -18.56 10.76
C ALA A 253 -0.46 -19.72 10.12
N VAL A 254 -0.95 -19.55 8.89
CA VAL A 254 -1.62 -20.62 8.13
C VAL A 254 -0.67 -21.80 7.91
N LEU A 255 0.55 -21.56 7.45
CA LEU A 255 1.54 -22.61 7.25
C LEU A 255 1.88 -23.35 8.55
N ALA A 256 2.07 -22.61 9.66
CA ALA A 256 2.32 -23.21 10.97
C ALA A 256 1.13 -24.08 11.44
N ARG A 257 -0.11 -23.61 11.25
CA ARG A 257 -1.34 -24.39 11.57
C ARG A 257 -1.50 -25.63 10.70
N ARG A 258 -1.03 -25.60 9.45
CA ARG A 258 -1.01 -26.74 8.54
C ARG A 258 0.06 -27.78 8.88
N GLY A 259 0.87 -27.54 9.91
CA GLY A 259 1.86 -28.49 10.41
C GLY A 259 3.28 -28.22 9.96
N VAL A 260 3.57 -27.09 9.28
CA VAL A 260 4.97 -26.71 9.01
C VAL A 260 5.69 -26.50 10.34
N HIS A 261 6.81 -27.22 10.54
CA HIS A 261 7.52 -27.24 11.81
C HIS A 261 8.19 -25.93 12.16
N ARG A 262 8.71 -25.23 11.13
CA ARG A 262 9.33 -23.92 11.30
C ARG A 262 8.94 -22.98 10.14
N VAL A 263 8.45 -21.79 10.47
CA VAL A 263 8.16 -20.73 9.50
C VAL A 263 8.95 -19.49 9.90
N VAL A 264 9.80 -18.99 9.01
CA VAL A 264 10.51 -17.71 9.17
C VAL A 264 9.79 -16.66 8.33
N ALA A 265 9.13 -15.73 9.01
CA ALA A 265 8.34 -14.68 8.41
C ALA A 265 9.15 -13.37 8.41
N THR A 266 9.39 -12.79 7.24
CA THR A 266 10.20 -11.58 7.10
C THR A 266 9.37 -10.38 6.70
N ASP A 267 9.77 -9.21 7.18
CA ASP A 267 9.25 -7.93 6.71
C ASP A 267 10.33 -6.86 6.93
N ASN A 268 10.36 -5.82 6.12
CA ASN A 268 11.26 -4.69 6.27
C ASN A 268 10.69 -3.57 7.15
N GLU A 269 9.42 -3.69 7.56
CA GLU A 269 8.75 -2.73 8.41
C GLU A 269 8.72 -3.22 9.87
N PRO A 270 9.35 -2.51 10.84
CA PRO A 270 9.36 -2.92 12.24
C PRO A 270 7.96 -3.12 12.83
N ARG A 271 6.96 -2.32 12.40
CA ARG A 271 5.57 -2.46 12.85
C ARG A 271 4.94 -3.75 12.36
N ALA A 272 5.22 -4.17 11.15
CA ALA A 272 4.75 -5.45 10.59
C ALA A 272 5.34 -6.63 11.36
N VAL A 273 6.65 -6.60 11.63
CA VAL A 273 7.33 -7.64 12.43
C VAL A 273 6.73 -7.74 13.83
N ALA A 274 6.51 -6.61 14.51
CA ALA A 274 5.87 -6.58 15.83
C ALA A 274 4.44 -7.12 15.78
N CYS A 275 3.67 -6.74 14.75
CA CYS A 275 2.31 -7.20 14.52
C CYS A 275 2.26 -8.72 14.29
N ALA A 276 3.10 -9.25 13.40
CA ALA A 276 3.18 -10.68 13.12
C ALA A 276 3.53 -11.48 14.39
N GLY A 277 4.54 -11.04 15.14
CA GLY A 277 4.93 -11.68 16.40
C GLY A 277 3.83 -11.68 17.46
N GLU A 278 3.02 -10.61 17.58
CA GLU A 278 1.85 -10.57 18.46
C GLU A 278 0.78 -11.56 17.98
N ASN A 279 0.49 -11.60 16.68
CA ASN A 279 -0.48 -12.52 16.12
C ASN A 279 -0.06 -13.98 16.25
N PHE A 280 1.23 -14.30 16.15
CA PHE A 280 1.72 -15.66 16.37
C PHE A 280 1.46 -16.13 17.82
N ARG A 281 1.65 -15.24 18.81
CA ARG A 281 1.32 -15.54 20.23
C ARG A 281 -0.19 -15.70 20.41
N ASN A 282 -1.00 -14.80 19.87
CA ASN A 282 -2.45 -14.85 19.99
C ASN A 282 -3.08 -16.10 19.34
N LEU A 283 -2.39 -16.66 18.33
CA LEU A 283 -2.81 -17.86 17.62
C LEU A 283 -2.14 -19.15 18.13
N ASP A 284 -1.31 -19.07 19.18
CA ASP A 284 -0.55 -20.20 19.73
C ASP A 284 0.33 -20.92 18.69
N VAL A 285 0.99 -20.15 17.82
CA VAL A 285 1.91 -20.69 16.80
C VAL A 285 3.35 -20.15 16.94
N GLN A 286 3.66 -19.39 17.98
CA GLN A 286 4.96 -18.77 18.22
C GLN A 286 6.12 -19.79 18.35
N ASP A 287 5.84 -21.04 18.67
CA ASP A 287 6.84 -22.11 18.74
C ASP A 287 7.23 -22.63 17.34
N ARG A 288 6.46 -22.29 16.31
CA ARG A 288 6.66 -22.69 14.91
C ARG A 288 6.90 -21.53 13.96
N ALA A 289 6.42 -20.34 14.28
CA ALA A 289 6.52 -19.15 13.44
C ALA A 289 7.27 -18.04 14.18
N GLU A 290 8.29 -17.50 13.56
CA GLU A 290 9.05 -16.35 14.04
C GLU A 290 9.02 -15.20 13.04
N ALA A 291 8.86 -13.96 13.52
CA ALA A 291 8.90 -12.76 12.69
C ALA A 291 10.27 -12.07 12.80
N VAL A 292 10.89 -11.79 11.67
CA VAL A 292 12.26 -11.26 11.58
C VAL A 292 12.28 -10.00 10.73
N LEU A 293 12.92 -8.95 11.25
CA LEU A 293 13.16 -7.71 10.49
C LEU A 293 14.25 -7.94 9.46
N THR A 294 13.86 -8.11 8.20
CA THR A 294 14.78 -8.41 7.09
C THR A 294 14.17 -7.92 5.79
N ASP A 295 15.02 -7.36 4.93
CA ASP A 295 14.60 -6.97 3.59
C ASP A 295 14.57 -8.21 2.67
N MET A 296 13.38 -8.62 2.27
CA MET A 296 13.09 -9.80 1.45
C MET A 296 13.37 -11.14 2.16
N PHE A 297 14.34 -11.92 1.73
CA PHE A 297 14.57 -13.29 2.19
C PHE A 297 15.39 -13.38 3.46
N PRO A 298 15.08 -14.31 4.36
CA PRO A 298 15.98 -14.65 5.45
C PRO A 298 17.20 -15.44 4.90
N PRO A 299 18.31 -15.54 5.66
CA PRO A 299 19.45 -16.35 5.27
C PRO A 299 19.10 -17.83 5.07
N GLY A 300 19.68 -18.44 4.05
CA GLY A 300 19.53 -19.88 3.77
C GLY A 300 18.52 -20.19 2.68
N ARG A 301 18.12 -21.47 2.66
CA ARG A 301 17.18 -22.04 1.68
C ARG A 301 16.03 -22.75 2.39
N ALA A 302 14.88 -22.79 1.75
CA ALA A 302 13.70 -23.49 2.24
C ALA A 302 13.05 -24.31 1.13
N PRO A 303 12.37 -25.42 1.48
CA PRO A 303 11.58 -26.20 0.51
C PRO A 303 10.29 -25.49 0.10
N LEU A 304 9.83 -24.49 0.88
CA LEU A 304 8.67 -23.68 0.55
C LEU A 304 8.96 -22.21 0.86
N ILE A 305 8.69 -21.35 -0.10
CA ILE A 305 8.78 -19.89 0.09
C ILE A 305 7.49 -19.26 -0.44
N VAL A 306 6.74 -18.58 0.42
CA VAL A 306 5.52 -17.88 0.04
C VAL A 306 5.75 -16.36 0.05
N CYS A 307 5.13 -15.66 -0.89
CA CYS A 307 5.10 -14.21 -0.95
C CYS A 307 3.75 -13.72 -1.48
N ASN A 308 3.20 -12.74 -0.79
CA ASN A 308 2.07 -11.94 -1.26
C ASN A 308 2.54 -10.48 -1.43
N PRO A 309 3.22 -10.14 -2.54
CA PRO A 309 3.74 -8.79 -2.76
C PRO A 309 2.60 -7.80 -3.01
N PRO A 310 2.85 -6.48 -2.97
CA PRO A 310 1.87 -5.50 -3.42
C PRO A 310 1.50 -5.74 -4.89
N TRP A 311 0.20 -5.68 -5.21
CA TRP A 311 -0.30 -6.14 -6.51
C TRP A 311 -0.27 -5.11 -7.63
N ILE A 312 -0.24 -3.81 -7.29
CA ILE A 312 -0.43 -2.72 -8.24
C ILE A 312 0.86 -1.90 -8.41
N PRO A 313 1.41 -1.80 -9.63
CA PRO A 313 2.64 -1.07 -9.92
C PRO A 313 2.42 0.44 -9.94
N ALA A 314 2.24 1.05 -8.77
CA ALA A 314 2.06 2.49 -8.63
C ALA A 314 2.80 3.00 -7.39
N THR A 315 3.06 4.32 -7.33
CA THR A 315 3.76 4.93 -6.20
C THR A 315 2.85 5.05 -4.98
N PRO A 316 3.24 4.56 -3.79
CA PRO A 316 2.49 4.73 -2.56
C PRO A 316 2.48 6.19 -2.11
N HIS A 317 1.44 6.60 -1.35
CA HIS A 317 1.31 7.94 -0.76
C HIS A 317 1.19 7.90 0.77
N SER A 318 1.18 6.72 1.37
CA SER A 318 1.14 6.50 2.82
C SER A 318 1.80 5.17 3.17
N SER A 319 2.10 4.96 4.45
CA SER A 319 2.67 3.68 4.92
C SER A 319 1.76 2.49 4.61
N LEU A 320 0.45 2.64 4.74
CA LEU A 320 -0.53 1.61 4.39
C LEU A 320 -0.56 1.32 2.88
N ASP A 321 -0.30 2.33 2.06
CA ASP A 321 -0.22 2.20 0.62
C ASP A 321 0.96 1.31 0.16
N ASN A 322 2.05 1.24 0.94
CA ASN A 322 3.21 0.38 0.64
C ASN A 322 2.83 -1.11 0.50
N ALA A 323 1.81 -1.55 1.21
CA ALA A 323 1.33 -2.93 1.13
C ALA A 323 0.43 -3.21 -0.09
N VAL A 324 0.01 -2.17 -0.81
CA VAL A 324 -0.88 -2.28 -1.99
C VAL A 324 -0.17 -1.90 -3.27
N TYR A 325 0.75 -0.94 -3.20
CA TYR A 325 1.41 -0.34 -4.35
C TYR A 325 2.92 -0.61 -4.33
N ASP A 326 3.41 -1.13 -5.45
CA ASP A 326 4.82 -1.43 -5.68
C ASP A 326 5.30 -0.75 -6.97
N PRO A 327 5.98 0.40 -6.88
CA PRO A 327 6.41 1.15 -8.06
C PRO A 327 7.19 0.28 -9.05
N GLY A 328 6.65 0.12 -10.26
CA GLY A 328 7.28 -0.72 -11.28
C GLY A 328 7.32 -2.21 -10.95
N SER A 329 6.51 -2.69 -10.00
CA SER A 329 6.52 -4.09 -9.52
C SER A 329 7.90 -4.55 -9.03
N ARG A 330 8.65 -3.67 -8.36
CA ARG A 330 10.05 -3.94 -7.93
C ARG A 330 10.14 -5.10 -6.95
N MET A 331 9.26 -5.14 -5.95
CA MET A 331 9.24 -6.24 -4.98
C MET A 331 8.89 -7.57 -5.65
N LEU A 332 7.87 -7.57 -6.52
CA LEU A 332 7.47 -8.75 -7.30
C LEU A 332 8.64 -9.29 -8.13
N PHE A 333 9.28 -8.43 -8.94
CA PHE A 333 10.37 -8.88 -9.81
C PHE A 333 11.63 -9.25 -9.02
N ARG A 334 11.90 -8.57 -7.90
CA ARG A 334 12.97 -8.95 -7.01
C ARG A 334 12.73 -10.33 -6.38
N PHE A 335 11.50 -10.59 -5.90
CA PHE A 335 11.12 -11.89 -5.38
C PHE A 335 11.38 -13.00 -6.41
N LEU A 336 10.94 -12.82 -7.66
CA LEU A 336 11.15 -13.80 -8.72
C LEU A 336 12.63 -14.01 -9.02
N ASN A 337 13.42 -12.94 -9.14
CA ASN A 337 14.83 -13.01 -9.50
C ASN A 337 15.70 -13.69 -8.43
N GLU A 338 15.40 -13.49 -7.15
CA GLU A 338 16.17 -14.02 -6.03
C GLU A 338 15.63 -15.39 -5.55
N LEU A 339 14.43 -15.81 -5.97
CA LEU A 339 13.74 -16.99 -5.47
C LEU A 339 14.59 -18.27 -5.63
N SER A 340 15.24 -18.48 -6.78
CA SER A 340 16.06 -19.67 -7.06
C SER A 340 17.25 -19.81 -6.10
N ASP A 341 17.78 -18.71 -5.59
CA ASP A 341 18.91 -18.70 -4.65
C ASP A 341 18.49 -19.14 -3.24
N HIS A 342 17.20 -19.03 -2.93
CA HIS A 342 16.65 -19.37 -1.63
C HIS A 342 15.80 -20.63 -1.62
N LEU A 343 15.50 -21.24 -2.78
CA LEU A 343 14.83 -22.53 -2.85
C LEU A 343 15.82 -23.69 -2.67
N GLU A 344 15.37 -24.69 -1.92
CA GLU A 344 16.04 -26.00 -1.92
C GLU A 344 15.79 -26.73 -3.23
N PRO A 345 16.63 -27.69 -3.60
CA PRO A 345 16.36 -28.55 -4.75
C PRO A 345 14.99 -29.24 -4.61
N GLY A 346 14.13 -29.08 -5.62
CA GLY A 346 12.77 -29.59 -5.60
C GLY A 346 11.78 -28.78 -4.73
N GLY A 347 12.21 -27.65 -4.18
CA GLY A 347 11.36 -26.72 -3.45
C GLY A 347 10.43 -25.90 -4.34
N GLU A 348 9.44 -25.27 -3.74
CA GLU A 348 8.45 -24.44 -4.42
C GLU A 348 8.43 -23.01 -3.89
N GLY A 349 8.31 -22.06 -4.83
CA GLY A 349 7.94 -20.68 -4.55
C GLY A 349 6.43 -20.49 -4.80
N TRP A 350 5.74 -19.95 -3.82
CA TRP A 350 4.31 -19.67 -3.90
C TRP A 350 4.08 -18.17 -3.97
N LEU A 351 3.68 -17.70 -5.15
CA LEU A 351 3.38 -16.29 -5.40
C LEU A 351 1.86 -16.08 -5.39
N VAL A 352 1.38 -15.26 -4.47
CA VAL A 352 -0.01 -14.78 -4.45
C VAL A 352 -0.08 -13.47 -5.22
N LEU A 353 -0.93 -13.40 -6.24
CA LEU A 353 -1.03 -12.20 -7.07
C LEU A 353 -2.44 -12.05 -7.65
N SER A 354 -2.97 -10.81 -7.63
CA SER A 354 -4.16 -10.44 -8.38
C SER A 354 -3.81 -9.96 -9.78
N ASP A 355 -4.65 -10.24 -10.75
CA ASP A 355 -4.56 -9.72 -12.11
C ASP A 355 -5.21 -8.33 -12.29
N LEU A 356 -5.59 -7.67 -11.20
CA LEU A 356 -6.17 -6.32 -11.24
C LEU A 356 -5.28 -5.34 -12.01
N ALA A 357 -3.94 -5.42 -11.84
CA ALA A 357 -3.01 -4.57 -12.58
C ALA A 357 -3.08 -4.80 -14.11
N GLU A 358 -3.41 -6.00 -14.55
CA GLU A 358 -3.60 -6.34 -15.96
C GLU A 358 -4.90 -5.71 -16.50
N HIS A 359 -6.00 -5.83 -15.76
CA HIS A 359 -7.28 -5.19 -16.11
C HIS A 359 -7.22 -3.67 -16.12
N LEU A 360 -6.33 -3.09 -15.31
CA LEU A 360 -6.05 -1.66 -15.29
C LEU A 360 -5.04 -1.22 -16.38
N GLY A 361 -4.45 -2.16 -17.15
CA GLY A 361 -3.44 -1.84 -18.16
C GLY A 361 -2.10 -1.35 -17.60
N LEU A 362 -1.79 -1.69 -16.34
CA LEU A 362 -0.57 -1.22 -15.64
C LEU A 362 0.57 -2.24 -15.70
N ARG A 363 0.28 -3.50 -15.93
CA ARG A 363 1.22 -4.60 -16.13
C ARG A 363 0.52 -5.66 -16.98
N SER A 364 1.20 -6.25 -17.94
CA SER A 364 0.63 -7.32 -18.74
C SER A 364 0.89 -8.71 -18.13
N ARG A 365 0.07 -9.69 -18.52
CA ARG A 365 0.32 -11.10 -18.20
C ARG A 365 1.65 -11.57 -18.82
N GLY A 366 1.99 -11.04 -20.00
CA GLY A 366 3.25 -11.32 -20.68
C GLY A 366 4.47 -10.89 -19.89
N ASP A 367 4.41 -9.72 -19.23
CA ASP A 367 5.48 -9.22 -18.37
C ASP A 367 5.73 -10.15 -17.18
N LEU A 368 4.65 -10.65 -16.55
CA LEU A 368 4.75 -11.59 -15.44
C LEU A 368 5.38 -12.93 -15.90
N LEU A 369 4.85 -13.51 -16.95
CA LEU A 369 5.35 -14.81 -17.45
C LEU A 369 6.78 -14.68 -17.97
N GLY A 370 7.13 -13.60 -18.65
CA GLY A 370 8.49 -13.31 -19.08
C GLY A 370 9.46 -13.15 -17.92
N ALA A 371 9.03 -12.52 -16.83
CA ALA A 371 9.86 -12.38 -15.62
C ALA A 371 10.08 -13.73 -14.92
N ILE A 372 9.06 -14.58 -14.82
CA ILE A 372 9.18 -15.95 -14.28
C ILE A 372 10.18 -16.75 -15.11
N GLU A 373 10.09 -16.68 -16.43
CA GLU A 373 11.00 -17.40 -17.33
C GLU A 373 12.43 -16.87 -17.24
N ALA A 374 12.60 -15.56 -17.27
CA ALA A 374 13.91 -14.90 -17.17
C ALA A 374 14.62 -15.20 -15.84
N ALA A 375 13.87 -15.41 -14.75
CA ALA A 375 14.38 -15.82 -13.45
C ALA A 375 14.76 -17.33 -13.38
N GLY A 376 14.68 -18.07 -14.48
CA GLY A 376 14.96 -19.50 -14.50
C GLY A 376 13.90 -20.35 -13.79
N LEU A 377 12.71 -19.82 -13.65
CA LEU A 377 11.57 -20.47 -13.01
C LEU A 377 10.60 -21.07 -14.04
N LYS A 378 9.79 -22.02 -13.60
CA LYS A 378 8.65 -22.55 -14.32
C LYS A 378 7.41 -22.57 -13.44
N VAL A 379 6.25 -22.44 -14.05
CA VAL A 379 4.96 -22.56 -13.37
C VAL A 379 4.62 -24.06 -13.28
N LEU A 380 4.44 -24.56 -12.07
CA LEU A 380 3.96 -25.93 -11.82
C LEU A 380 2.44 -25.98 -11.91
N GLU A 381 1.78 -25.01 -11.26
CA GLU A 381 0.32 -24.93 -11.16
C GLU A 381 -0.09 -23.48 -10.87
N ARG A 382 -1.31 -23.14 -11.29
CA ARG A 382 -1.98 -21.92 -10.91
C ARG A 382 -3.38 -22.22 -10.41
N SER A 383 -3.69 -21.81 -9.19
CA SER A 383 -5.02 -21.93 -8.59
C SER A 383 -5.65 -20.56 -8.48
N ASP A 384 -6.88 -20.42 -8.94
CA ASP A 384 -7.57 -19.14 -9.09
C ASP A 384 -8.78 -19.04 -8.14
N THR A 385 -9.06 -17.82 -7.67
CA THR A 385 -10.29 -17.48 -6.95
C THR A 385 -10.76 -16.08 -7.31
N LYS A 386 -12.07 -15.84 -7.19
CA LYS A 386 -12.64 -14.50 -7.40
C LYS A 386 -12.71 -13.71 -6.10
N PRO A 387 -12.52 -12.39 -6.14
CA PRO A 387 -12.71 -11.54 -4.98
C PRO A 387 -14.14 -11.59 -4.46
N THR A 388 -14.28 -11.77 -3.15
CA THR A 388 -15.58 -11.71 -2.45
C THR A 388 -15.86 -10.35 -1.83
N HIS A 389 -14.94 -9.40 -1.98
CA HIS A 389 -15.02 -8.08 -1.37
C HIS A 389 -16.16 -7.23 -1.95
N PRO A 390 -16.93 -6.47 -1.13
CA PRO A 390 -18.08 -5.67 -1.58
C PRO A 390 -17.76 -4.69 -2.73
N LYS A 391 -16.55 -4.14 -2.81
CA LYS A 391 -16.14 -3.28 -3.93
C LYS A 391 -16.09 -3.98 -5.29
N ALA A 392 -15.97 -5.29 -5.34
CA ALA A 392 -16.03 -6.03 -6.60
C ALA A 392 -17.45 -6.04 -7.20
N SER A 393 -18.48 -5.77 -6.39
CA SER A 393 -19.88 -5.68 -6.80
C SER A 393 -20.45 -4.25 -6.78
N ASP A 394 -19.68 -3.25 -6.37
CA ASP A 394 -20.10 -1.85 -6.31
C ASP A 394 -20.01 -1.17 -7.68
N ARG A 395 -21.16 -1.08 -8.37
CA ARG A 395 -21.26 -0.42 -9.68
C ARG A 395 -20.98 1.08 -9.67
N ASN A 396 -20.93 1.71 -8.49
CA ASN A 396 -20.56 3.12 -8.37
C ASN A 396 -19.04 3.32 -8.21
N ASP A 397 -18.28 2.24 -8.02
CA ASP A 397 -16.81 2.32 -8.00
C ASP A 397 -16.30 2.66 -9.40
N PRO A 398 -15.49 3.73 -9.58
CA PRO A 398 -14.91 4.07 -10.87
C PRO A 398 -14.10 2.95 -11.52
N LEU A 399 -13.58 2.02 -10.71
CA LEU A 399 -12.79 0.86 -11.15
C LEU A 399 -13.61 -0.43 -11.18
N PHE A 400 -14.95 -0.33 -11.18
CA PHE A 400 -15.85 -1.48 -11.07
C PHE A 400 -15.55 -2.56 -12.11
N GLU A 401 -15.40 -2.21 -13.40
CA GLU A 401 -15.17 -3.19 -14.47
C GLU A 401 -13.90 -4.01 -14.22
N ALA A 402 -12.80 -3.35 -13.88
CA ALA A 402 -11.54 -4.02 -13.56
C ALA A 402 -11.66 -4.88 -12.30
N ARG A 403 -12.34 -4.40 -11.25
CA ARG A 403 -12.53 -5.15 -9.99
C ARG A 403 -13.49 -6.33 -10.15
N ALA A 404 -14.51 -6.21 -10.97
CA ALA A 404 -15.46 -7.28 -11.25
C ALA A 404 -14.84 -8.40 -12.10
N ALA A 405 -13.86 -8.06 -12.95
CA ALA A 405 -13.11 -9.01 -13.77
C ALA A 405 -11.93 -9.65 -13.00
N GLU A 406 -11.51 -9.06 -11.88
CA GLU A 406 -10.34 -9.45 -11.09
C GLU A 406 -10.37 -10.93 -10.70
N VAL A 407 -9.21 -11.57 -10.83
CA VAL A 407 -8.92 -12.92 -10.34
C VAL A 407 -7.68 -12.87 -9.47
N THR A 408 -7.77 -13.46 -8.28
CA THR A 408 -6.61 -13.67 -7.41
C THR A 408 -6.09 -15.09 -7.61
N SER A 409 -4.80 -15.22 -7.81
CA SER A 409 -4.15 -16.50 -8.15
C SER A 409 -3.03 -16.83 -7.18
N LEU A 410 -2.91 -18.12 -6.86
CA LEU A 410 -1.71 -18.70 -6.29
C LEU A 410 -0.92 -19.37 -7.42
N TRP A 411 0.28 -18.87 -7.68
CA TRP A 411 1.23 -19.42 -8.63
C TRP A 411 2.24 -20.30 -7.89
N ARG A 412 2.26 -21.58 -8.16
CA ARG A 412 3.29 -22.49 -7.65
C ARG A 412 4.43 -22.56 -8.67
N LEU A 413 5.60 -22.14 -8.24
CA LEU A 413 6.79 -21.99 -9.08
C LEU A 413 7.88 -22.94 -8.62
N ALA A 414 8.70 -23.43 -9.55
CA ALA A 414 9.91 -24.19 -9.25
C ALA A 414 11.04 -23.76 -10.17
N THR A 415 12.26 -24.06 -9.80
CA THR A 415 13.42 -23.93 -10.68
C THR A 415 13.28 -24.86 -11.89
N ARG A 416 13.77 -24.41 -13.06
CA ARG A 416 13.78 -25.22 -14.29
C ARG A 416 14.74 -26.39 -14.20
#